data_2abb2c229617f8903de4517aadd22227
#
_entry.id   2abb2c229617f8903de4517aadd22227
#
_cell.length_a   1.000
_cell.length_b   1.000
_cell.length_c   1.000
_cell.angle_alpha   90.00
_cell.angle_beta   90.00
_cell.angle_gamma   90.00
#
_symmetry.space_group_name_H-M   'P 1'
#
loop_
_entity.id
_entity.type
_entity.pdbx_description
1 polymer ?
#
loop_
_entity_poly.entity_id
_entity_poly.type
_entity_poly.pdbx_seq_one_letter_code
_entity_poly.pdbx_strand_id
1 'polypeptide(L)'
;VTVMERTNARHLTPLSFSKPFKPFDLGVIDCSFISLRQILPAAVDLLQTEGQLIALLKPQFEAGKAEVDKGQGVIRDPAIHKRVLDELRLFINDESPLSWVAETESPLIGPAGNKEFLVQLKK
;
A
#
# COMPACT_ATOMS: atom_id res chain seq x y z
N VAL A 1 16.00 14.40 7.47
CA VAL A 1 15.37 13.07 7.32
C VAL A 1 15.60 12.25 8.58
N THR A 2 14.53 11.64 9.09
CA THR A 2 14.60 10.72 10.22
C THR A 2 14.50 9.29 9.71
N VAL A 3 15.43 8.43 10.08
CA VAL A 3 15.45 7.01 9.74
C VAL A 3 15.02 6.19 10.95
N MET A 4 14.04 5.32 10.78
CA MET A 4 13.56 4.39 11.80
C MET A 4 13.76 2.96 11.32
N GLU A 5 14.85 2.34 11.75
CA GLU A 5 15.13 0.93 11.45
C GLU A 5 14.45 0.01 12.46
N ARG A 6 14.26 -1.26 12.08
CA ARG A 6 13.65 -2.30 12.94
C ARG A 6 12.31 -1.87 13.52
N THR A 7 11.55 -1.10 12.73
CA THR A 7 10.26 -0.53 13.11
C THR A 7 9.19 -1.08 12.20
N ASN A 8 8.12 -1.62 12.79
CA ASN A 8 6.97 -2.09 12.01
C ASN A 8 6.08 -0.89 11.66
N ALA A 9 6.04 -0.53 10.37
CA ALA A 9 5.27 0.61 9.88
C ALA A 9 3.76 0.52 10.23
N ARG A 10 3.22 -0.69 10.36
CA ARG A 10 1.83 -0.92 10.77
C ARG A 10 1.49 -0.34 12.15
N HIS A 11 2.48 -0.19 13.02
CA HIS A 11 2.30 0.31 14.37
C HIS A 11 2.75 1.76 14.56
N LEU A 12 3.13 2.46 13.49
CA LEU A 12 3.49 3.87 13.57
C LEU A 12 2.29 4.74 13.94
N THR A 13 2.56 5.72 14.80
CA THR A 13 1.60 6.76 15.19
C THR A 13 2.33 8.10 15.23
N PRO A 14 1.61 9.23 15.33
CA PRO A 14 2.26 10.54 15.55
C PRO A 14 3.19 10.56 16.76
N LEU A 15 2.95 9.73 17.78
CA LEU A 15 3.79 9.62 18.97
C LEU A 15 5.13 8.93 18.69
N SER A 16 5.26 8.23 17.58
CA SER A 16 6.52 7.60 17.14
C SER A 16 7.57 8.61 16.67
N PHE A 17 7.15 9.86 16.46
CA PHE A 17 8.00 10.94 15.94
C PHE A 17 8.34 11.98 17.00
N SER A 18 9.37 12.78 16.73
CA SER A 18 9.76 13.90 17.60
C SER A 18 8.63 14.93 17.71
N LYS A 19 8.49 15.53 18.88
CA LYS A 19 7.49 16.60 19.11
C LYS A 19 8.08 17.98 18.80
N PRO A 20 7.27 18.91 18.24
CA PRO A 20 5.89 18.70 17.79
C PRO A 20 5.84 17.92 16.47
N PHE A 21 4.96 16.93 16.39
CA PHE A 21 4.72 16.20 15.15
C PHE A 21 3.96 17.08 14.15
N LYS A 22 4.46 17.15 12.92
CA LYS A 22 3.75 17.77 11.80
C LYS A 22 3.32 16.68 10.83
N PRO A 23 2.03 16.54 10.54
CA PRO A 23 1.56 15.60 9.54
C PRO A 23 2.23 15.81 8.18
N PHE A 24 2.44 14.72 7.45
CA PHE A 24 3.13 14.75 6.18
C PHE A 24 2.20 15.14 5.03
N ASP A 25 2.75 15.83 4.03
CA ASP A 25 2.04 16.17 2.78
C ASP A 25 1.96 15.00 1.82
N LEU A 26 2.99 14.16 1.82
CA LEU A 26 3.14 13.03 0.92
C LEU A 26 3.74 11.84 1.66
N GLY A 27 3.14 10.67 1.45
CA GLY A 27 3.69 9.39 1.84
C GLY A 27 3.91 8.49 0.63
N VAL A 28 4.95 7.67 0.69
CA VAL A 28 5.19 6.61 -0.30
C VAL A 28 5.29 5.29 0.43
N ILE A 29 4.68 4.24 -0.12
CA ILE A 29 4.61 2.92 0.51
C ILE A 29 5.14 1.86 -0.45
N ASP A 30 6.21 1.21 -0.05
CA ASP A 30 6.74 0.01 -0.70
C ASP A 30 7.01 -1.04 0.38
N CYS A 31 5.99 -1.85 0.68
CA CYS A 31 6.06 -2.88 1.72
C CYS A 31 5.88 -4.27 1.12
N SER A 32 6.63 -5.24 1.64
CA SER A 32 6.55 -6.64 1.24
C SER A 32 5.99 -7.51 2.36
N PHE A 33 5.39 -8.64 2.00
CA PHE A 33 4.85 -9.65 2.93
C PHE A 33 3.72 -9.15 3.82
N ILE A 34 3.00 -8.12 3.37
CA ILE A 34 1.85 -7.55 4.10
C ILE A 34 0.89 -6.92 3.10
N SER A 35 -0.41 -7.01 3.37
CA SER A 35 -1.42 -6.30 2.58
C SER A 35 -1.41 -4.81 2.89
N LEU A 36 -1.65 -3.98 1.86
CA LEU A 36 -1.82 -2.54 2.02
C LEU A 36 -2.95 -2.19 2.99
N ARG A 37 -3.98 -3.04 3.10
CA ARG A 37 -5.08 -2.83 4.05
C ARG A 37 -4.59 -2.74 5.50
N GLN A 38 -3.48 -3.38 5.82
CA GLN A 38 -2.90 -3.37 7.16
C GLN A 38 -1.96 -2.19 7.41
N ILE A 39 -1.40 -1.59 6.36
CA ILE A 39 -0.46 -0.46 6.45
C ILE A 39 -1.20 0.89 6.34
N LEU A 40 -2.20 0.97 5.48
CA LEU A 40 -2.88 2.22 5.17
C LEU A 40 -3.47 2.94 6.41
N PRO A 41 -4.06 2.26 7.41
CA PRO A 41 -4.56 2.97 8.60
C PRO A 41 -3.48 3.78 9.32
N ALA A 42 -2.29 3.22 9.51
CA ALA A 42 -1.17 3.95 10.12
C ALA A 42 -0.69 5.12 9.24
N ALA A 43 -0.64 4.91 7.92
CA ALA A 43 -0.25 5.96 6.99
C ALA A 43 -1.25 7.14 7.00
N VAL A 44 -2.54 6.85 7.09
CA VAL A 44 -3.60 7.88 7.19
C VAL A 44 -3.40 8.77 8.40
N ASP A 45 -3.06 8.19 9.55
CA ASP A 45 -2.85 8.93 10.80
C ASP A 45 -1.64 9.88 10.74
N LEU A 46 -0.71 9.61 9.85
CA LEU A 46 0.49 10.42 9.65
C LEU A 46 0.34 11.50 8.58
N LEU A 47 -0.71 11.42 7.75
CA LEU A 47 -0.97 12.40 6.69
C LEU A 47 -1.79 13.58 7.20
N GLN A 48 -1.47 14.75 6.67
CA GLN A 48 -2.34 15.91 6.81
C GLN A 48 -3.59 15.77 5.92
N THR A 49 -4.61 16.55 6.23
CA THR A 49 -5.77 16.74 5.34
C THR A 49 -5.29 17.24 3.97
N GLU A 50 -5.80 16.68 2.88
CA GLU A 50 -5.34 16.90 1.52
C GLU A 50 -3.98 16.27 1.18
N GLY A 51 -3.35 15.58 2.13
CA GLY A 51 -2.12 14.81 1.90
C GLY A 51 -2.34 13.63 0.95
N GLN A 52 -1.29 13.21 0.28
CA GLN A 52 -1.34 12.17 -0.74
C GLN A 52 -0.48 10.96 -0.36
N LEU A 53 -0.90 9.79 -0.84
CA LEU A 53 -0.12 8.56 -0.76
C LEU A 53 0.10 8.00 -2.16
N ILE A 54 1.33 7.56 -2.41
CA ILE A 54 1.65 6.69 -3.54
C ILE A 54 2.01 5.33 -2.95
N ALA A 55 1.20 4.33 -3.22
CA ALA A 55 1.41 2.98 -2.69
C ALA A 55 1.68 1.99 -3.83
N LEU A 56 2.63 1.10 -3.61
CA LEU A 56 2.92 0.01 -4.53
C LEU A 56 2.08 -1.20 -4.10
N LEU A 57 1.07 -1.52 -4.91
CA LEU A 57 0.25 -2.71 -4.73
C LEU A 57 0.96 -3.90 -5.37
N LYS A 58 1.17 -4.93 -4.59
CA LYS A 58 1.84 -6.16 -4.99
C LYS A 58 0.84 -7.32 -4.93
N PRO A 59 0.32 -7.79 -6.07
CA PRO A 59 -0.72 -8.82 -6.09
C PRO A 59 -0.37 -10.07 -5.30
N GLN A 60 0.91 -10.46 -5.26
CA GLN A 60 1.38 -11.62 -4.51
C GLN A 60 1.18 -11.49 -2.98
N PHE A 61 1.00 -10.27 -2.45
CA PHE A 61 0.72 -10.02 -1.04
C PHE A 61 -0.72 -9.60 -0.76
N GLU A 62 -1.54 -9.51 -1.81
CA GLU A 62 -2.96 -9.17 -1.72
C GLU A 62 -3.87 -10.36 -2.05
N ALA A 63 -3.42 -11.27 -2.91
CA ALA A 63 -4.16 -12.46 -3.32
C ALA A 63 -4.18 -13.53 -2.23
N GLY A 64 -5.09 -14.49 -2.36
CA GLY A 64 -5.20 -15.62 -1.45
C GLY A 64 -3.98 -16.55 -1.52
N LYS A 65 -3.65 -17.21 -0.40
CA LYS A 65 -2.50 -18.11 -0.31
C LYS A 65 -2.50 -19.19 -1.39
N ALA A 66 -3.65 -19.81 -1.66
CA ALA A 66 -3.77 -20.86 -2.67
C ALA A 66 -3.43 -20.35 -4.09
N GLU A 67 -3.78 -19.12 -4.40
CA GLU A 67 -3.48 -18.50 -5.69
C GLU A 67 -1.98 -18.20 -5.82
N VAL A 68 -1.36 -17.73 -4.74
CA VAL A 68 0.08 -17.48 -4.69
C VAL A 68 0.86 -18.78 -4.79
N ASP A 69 0.45 -19.82 -4.06
CA ASP A 69 1.10 -21.13 -4.07
C ASP A 69 1.01 -21.80 -5.45
N LYS A 70 -0.15 -21.69 -6.12
CA LYS A 70 -0.35 -22.20 -7.49
C LYS A 70 0.64 -21.59 -8.49
N GLY A 71 0.96 -20.31 -8.33
CA GLY A 71 1.92 -19.60 -9.17
C GLY A 71 3.36 -19.63 -8.66
N GLN A 72 3.65 -20.40 -7.62
CA GLN A 72 4.97 -20.46 -6.99
C GLN A 72 5.49 -19.07 -6.57
N GLY A 73 4.59 -18.28 -5.98
CA GLY A 73 4.88 -16.91 -5.53
C GLY A 73 4.67 -15.84 -6.59
N VAL A 74 4.25 -16.22 -7.80
CA VAL A 74 4.01 -15.26 -8.90
C VAL A 74 2.55 -15.29 -9.34
N ILE A 75 1.92 -14.14 -9.33
CA ILE A 75 0.56 -13.94 -9.84
C ILE A 75 0.66 -13.44 -11.27
N ARG A 76 0.30 -14.31 -12.22
CA ARG A 76 0.36 -14.01 -13.66
C ARG A 76 -0.98 -13.69 -14.30
N ASP A 77 -2.07 -14.10 -13.67
CA ASP A 77 -3.42 -13.96 -14.21
C ASP A 77 -3.90 -12.50 -14.12
N PRO A 78 -4.17 -11.82 -15.26
CA PRO A 78 -4.69 -10.47 -15.26
C PRO A 78 -6.03 -10.31 -14.52
N ALA A 79 -6.83 -11.36 -14.45
CA ALA A 79 -8.10 -11.33 -13.72
C ALA A 79 -7.86 -11.21 -12.20
N ILE A 80 -6.82 -11.84 -11.69
CA ILE A 80 -6.42 -11.69 -10.28
C ILE A 80 -5.85 -10.31 -10.02
N HIS A 81 -5.03 -9.77 -10.93
CA HIS A 81 -4.53 -8.39 -10.83
C HIS A 81 -5.69 -7.40 -10.71
N LYS A 82 -6.67 -7.52 -11.61
CA LYS A 82 -7.85 -6.66 -11.59
C LYS A 82 -8.64 -6.81 -10.28
N ARG A 83 -8.85 -8.04 -9.84
CA ARG A 83 -9.60 -8.32 -8.62
C ARG A 83 -8.94 -7.69 -7.38
N VAL A 84 -7.64 -7.83 -7.20
CA VAL A 84 -6.95 -7.27 -6.02
C VAL A 84 -6.95 -5.74 -6.04
N LEU A 85 -6.88 -5.11 -7.22
CA LEU A 85 -7.06 -3.67 -7.37
C LEU A 85 -8.47 -3.23 -6.99
N ASP A 86 -9.49 -3.93 -7.50
CA ASP A 86 -10.90 -3.64 -7.21
C ASP A 86 -11.21 -3.83 -5.71
N GLU A 87 -10.69 -4.88 -5.10
CA GLU A 87 -10.85 -5.15 -3.66
C GLU A 87 -10.19 -4.06 -2.80
N LEU A 88 -8.99 -3.60 -3.15
CA LEU A 88 -8.36 -2.50 -2.44
C LEU A 88 -9.15 -1.20 -2.62
N ARG A 89 -9.64 -0.93 -3.82
CA ARG A 89 -10.45 0.26 -4.09
C ARG A 89 -11.73 0.26 -3.27
N LEU A 90 -12.38 -0.89 -3.16
CA LEU A 90 -13.57 -1.03 -2.33
C LEU A 90 -13.25 -0.78 -0.85
N PHE A 91 -12.16 -1.35 -0.34
CA PHE A 91 -11.68 -1.10 1.02
C PHE A 91 -11.41 0.39 1.26
N ILE A 92 -10.76 1.08 0.32
CA ILE A 92 -10.49 2.53 0.42
C ILE A 92 -11.80 3.30 0.51
N ASN A 93 -12.77 2.99 -0.34
CA ASN A 93 -14.04 3.71 -0.39
C ASN A 93 -14.91 3.48 0.86
N ASP A 94 -14.92 2.26 1.38
CA ASP A 94 -15.85 1.85 2.44
C ASP A 94 -15.27 1.98 3.85
N GLU A 95 -13.95 1.83 4.00
CA GLU A 95 -13.31 1.68 5.31
C GLU A 95 -12.18 2.68 5.58
N SER A 96 -11.99 3.69 4.71
CA SER A 96 -10.94 4.69 4.92
C SER A 96 -11.42 6.10 4.56
N PRO A 97 -10.75 7.14 5.10
CA PRO A 97 -11.00 8.53 4.69
C PRO A 97 -10.31 8.90 3.37
N LEU A 98 -9.62 7.95 2.75
CA LEU A 98 -8.89 8.18 1.50
C LEU A 98 -9.81 8.12 0.29
N SER A 99 -9.45 8.87 -0.75
CA SER A 99 -10.04 8.80 -2.08
C SER A 99 -9.07 8.15 -3.06
N TRP A 100 -9.57 7.30 -3.93
CA TRP A 100 -8.81 6.71 -5.02
C TRP A 100 -8.67 7.75 -6.13
N VAL A 101 -7.43 8.14 -6.46
CA VAL A 101 -7.17 9.17 -7.49
C VAL A 101 -6.82 8.54 -8.83
N ALA A 102 -5.84 7.65 -8.84
CA ALA A 102 -5.37 7.02 -10.08
C ALA A 102 -4.63 5.72 -9.78
N GLU A 103 -4.45 4.92 -10.81
CA GLU A 103 -3.64 3.70 -10.78
C GLU A 103 -2.92 3.52 -12.10
N THR A 104 -1.76 2.89 -12.06
CA THR A 104 -1.02 2.47 -13.26
C THR A 104 -0.18 1.25 -12.96
N GLU A 105 0.05 0.42 -13.97
CA GLU A 105 1.03 -0.66 -13.86
C GLU A 105 2.43 -0.06 -13.68
N SER A 106 3.18 -0.59 -12.71
CA SER A 106 4.58 -0.16 -12.53
C SER A 106 5.41 -0.57 -13.75
N PRO A 107 6.27 0.32 -14.26
CA PRO A 107 7.21 -0.03 -15.33
C PRO A 107 8.28 -1.01 -14.86
N LEU A 108 8.48 -1.14 -13.55
CA LEU A 108 9.41 -2.10 -12.95
C LEU A 108 8.65 -3.35 -12.53
N ILE A 109 9.19 -4.49 -12.93
CA ILE A 109 8.67 -5.80 -12.50
C ILE A 109 9.35 -6.20 -11.21
N GLY A 110 8.60 -6.79 -10.28
CA GLY A 110 9.13 -7.27 -9.00
C GLY A 110 10.18 -8.38 -9.19
N PRO A 111 10.99 -8.66 -8.14
CA PRO A 111 12.14 -9.58 -8.23
C PRO A 111 11.81 -10.99 -8.75
N ALA A 112 10.63 -11.50 -8.45
CA ALA A 112 10.18 -12.83 -8.88
C ALA A 112 9.43 -12.81 -10.23
N GLY A 113 9.34 -11.66 -10.90
CA GLY A 113 8.59 -11.49 -12.14
C GLY A 113 7.13 -11.07 -11.92
N ASN A 114 6.76 -10.66 -10.71
CA ASN A 114 5.42 -10.14 -10.42
C ASN A 114 5.22 -8.75 -11.02
N LYS A 115 4.09 -8.56 -11.67
CA LYS A 115 3.60 -7.22 -11.99
C LYS A 115 3.13 -6.54 -10.72
N GLU A 116 3.44 -5.27 -10.59
CA GLU A 116 3.06 -4.43 -9.47
C GLU A 116 2.35 -3.18 -9.97
N PHE A 117 1.56 -2.54 -9.13
CA PHE A 117 0.74 -1.40 -9.53
C PHE A 117 0.96 -0.22 -8.58
N LEU A 118 1.15 0.95 -9.17
CA LEU A 118 1.19 2.20 -8.41
C LEU A 118 -0.23 2.72 -8.25
N VAL A 119 -0.59 3.03 -7.03
CA VAL A 119 -1.91 3.56 -6.66
C VAL A 119 -1.72 4.90 -5.99
N GLN A 120 -2.40 5.92 -6.49
CA GLN A 120 -2.43 7.25 -5.91
C GLN A 120 -3.71 7.45 -5.10
N LEU A 121 -3.54 7.82 -3.84
CA LEU A 121 -4.62 8.07 -2.90
C LEU A 121 -4.50 9.48 -2.32
N LYS A 122 -5.62 10.06 -1.90
CA LYS A 122 -5.68 11.38 -1.29
C LYS A 122 -6.55 11.35 -0.03
N LYS A 123 -6.06 11.97 1.03
CA LYS A 123 -6.82 12.15 2.29
C LYS A 123 -7.76 13.36 2.27
#